data_3787f1b09ba22bc40c467718756a7bda
#
_entry.id   3787f1b09ba22bc40c467718756a7bda
#
_cell.length_a   1.000
_cell.length_b   1.000
_cell.length_c   1.000
_cell.angle_alpha   90.00
_cell.angle_beta   90.00
_cell.angle_gamma   90.00
#
_symmetry.space_group_name_H-M   'P 1'
#
loop_
_entity.id
_entity.type
_entity.pdbx_description
1 polymer ?
#
loop_
_entity_poly.entity_id
_entity_poly.type
_entity_poly.pdbx_seq_one_letter_code
_entity_poly.pdbx_strand_id
1 'polypeptide(L)'
;MESLELEKLVKKVLLEKLAEQKDAPVKTMTKGAKSGVFDTVDEAVQAAVIAQNSYKEKSLEERRNVVKAIREALYPEIESIAARAVAETGMGNVADKILKNTLAIEKTPGVEDLYTEVATGDNGMTLYELSPYGVIGAVAPSTNPTETLICNTIGMLAAGNAVFYSPHPGAKNISLWLIEKLNTIVRESCGVDNLVVTVEKPSIQAAQEMMNHPKVPLLVITGGPGVVLQAMQSGKKVIGAGAGNPPSIVDETANIEKAAADIVDGASFDHNILCIAEKSVVAVDSIADFLMFQMEKNGALHVTNPSDIQKLEKVAVTDKGVTNKKLVGKSASEILKEAGIVCDFSPRLIIVETEKTHPFATVELLMPIVPVVRVPNFDEALDVAIELEQGLHHTATMHSQNISRLNKAARDMQTSIFVKNGPSFAGLGFRGEGSTTFTIATPTGEGTTTARHFARRRRCVLTDGFSIR
;
A
#
# COMPACT_ATOMS: atom_id res chain seq x y z
N MET A 1 -22.55 54.84 -17.07
CA MET A 1 -22.54 54.46 -15.64
C MET A 1 -21.16 54.71 -15.11
N GLU A 2 -21.00 55.61 -14.18
CA GLU A 2 -19.69 55.95 -13.64
C GLU A 2 -19.14 54.81 -12.80
N SER A 3 -17.85 54.58 -12.86
CA SER A 3 -17.09 53.52 -12.17
C SER A 3 -17.47 53.34 -10.68
N LEU A 4 -17.86 54.43 -10.06
CA LEU A 4 -18.29 54.51 -8.65
C LEU A 4 -19.65 53.82 -8.36
N GLU A 5 -20.57 53.82 -9.30
CA GLU A 5 -21.86 53.14 -9.18
C GLU A 5 -21.75 51.62 -9.35
N LEU A 6 -20.87 51.20 -10.24
CA LEU A 6 -20.55 49.77 -10.45
C LEU A 6 -19.89 49.17 -9.23
N GLU A 7 -18.97 49.91 -8.61
CA GLU A 7 -18.27 49.46 -7.38
C GLU A 7 -19.23 49.35 -6.19
N LYS A 8 -20.18 50.30 -6.04
CA LYS A 8 -21.22 50.24 -5.01
C LYS A 8 -22.18 49.07 -5.24
N LEU A 9 -22.53 48.77 -6.49
CA LEU A 9 -23.40 47.64 -6.82
C LEU A 9 -22.73 46.28 -6.55
N VAL A 10 -21.47 46.15 -6.93
CA VAL A 10 -20.65 44.94 -6.66
C VAL A 10 -20.49 44.73 -5.16
N LYS A 11 -20.24 45.79 -4.41
CA LYS A 11 -20.10 45.70 -2.95
C LYS A 11 -21.42 45.32 -2.27
N LYS A 12 -22.54 45.80 -2.77
CA LYS A 12 -23.90 45.47 -2.26
C LYS A 12 -24.23 44.00 -2.52
N VAL A 13 -23.98 43.48 -3.74
CA VAL A 13 -24.23 42.09 -4.12
C VAL A 13 -23.30 41.11 -3.34
N LEU A 14 -22.06 41.52 -3.09
CA LEU A 14 -21.13 40.74 -2.26
C LEU A 14 -21.60 40.65 -0.80
N LEU A 15 -22.10 41.78 -0.24
CA LEU A 15 -22.62 41.80 1.13
C LEU A 15 -23.94 40.99 1.26
N GLU A 16 -24.81 41.02 0.28
CA GLU A 16 -26.02 40.20 0.23
C GLU A 16 -25.71 38.71 0.13
N LYS A 17 -24.76 38.32 -0.72
CA LYS A 17 -24.31 36.92 -0.81
C LYS A 17 -23.57 36.43 0.46
N LEU A 18 -22.81 37.27 1.13
CA LEU A 18 -22.18 36.97 2.42
C LEU A 18 -23.20 36.85 3.57
N ALA A 19 -24.31 37.59 3.51
CA ALA A 19 -25.42 37.45 4.44
C ALA A 19 -26.21 36.15 4.23
N GLU A 20 -26.50 35.77 2.96
CA GLU A 20 -27.16 34.51 2.61
C GLU A 20 -26.34 33.27 3.01
N GLN A 21 -25.00 33.35 2.99
CA GLN A 21 -24.12 32.27 3.49
C GLN A 21 -24.10 32.14 5.03
N LYS A 22 -24.50 33.19 5.78
CA LYS A 22 -24.58 33.14 7.25
C LYS A 22 -25.87 32.47 7.76
N ASP A 23 -26.90 32.40 6.96
CA ASP A 23 -28.23 31.87 7.35
C ASP A 23 -28.52 30.46 6.83
N ALA A 24 -27.56 29.77 6.23
CA ALA A 24 -27.68 28.35 5.99
C ALA A 24 -27.64 27.62 7.35
N PRO A 25 -28.67 26.83 7.72
CA PRO A 25 -28.68 26.15 9.01
C PRO A 25 -27.50 25.18 9.06
N VAL A 26 -26.45 25.53 9.80
CA VAL A 26 -25.46 24.61 10.31
C VAL A 26 -26.26 23.62 11.16
N LYS A 27 -26.53 22.44 10.63
CA LYS A 27 -27.04 21.31 11.44
C LYS A 27 -26.04 21.13 12.58
N THR A 28 -26.45 21.60 13.77
CA THR A 28 -25.71 21.39 15.01
C THR A 28 -25.40 19.92 15.14
N MET A 29 -24.12 19.57 15.01
CA MET A 29 -23.64 18.24 15.35
C MET A 29 -24.01 17.95 16.81
N THR A 30 -24.70 16.84 17.05
CA THR A 30 -24.95 16.32 18.38
C THR A 30 -23.60 16.15 19.08
N LYS A 31 -23.45 16.75 20.27
CA LYS A 31 -22.28 16.61 21.13
C LYS A 31 -21.99 15.13 21.34
N GLY A 32 -20.87 14.63 20.77
CA GLY A 32 -20.39 13.26 20.98
C GLY A 32 -20.10 12.46 19.72
N ALA A 33 -20.45 12.91 18.51
CA ALA A 33 -20.12 12.18 17.27
C ALA A 33 -18.63 12.34 16.95
N LYS A 34 -17.94 11.21 16.80
CA LYS A 34 -16.55 11.16 16.31
C LYS A 34 -16.52 11.62 14.86
N SER A 35 -15.60 12.53 14.51
CA SER A 35 -15.49 13.08 13.15
C SER A 35 -15.18 11.97 12.13
N GLY A 36 -16.03 11.80 11.11
CA GLY A 36 -15.86 10.78 10.06
C GLY A 36 -16.24 9.33 10.45
N VAL A 37 -16.75 9.10 11.68
CA VAL A 37 -17.17 7.75 12.14
C VAL A 37 -18.67 7.72 12.33
N PHE A 38 -19.34 6.76 11.71
CA PHE A 38 -20.80 6.63 11.63
C PHE A 38 -21.31 5.28 12.17
N ASP A 39 -22.59 5.21 12.47
CA ASP A 39 -23.19 3.96 12.92
C ASP A 39 -23.44 2.98 11.76
N THR A 40 -23.80 3.49 10.59
CA THR A 40 -24.13 2.69 9.41
C THR A 40 -23.33 3.06 8.18
N VAL A 41 -23.20 2.11 7.25
CA VAL A 41 -22.49 2.32 5.96
C VAL A 41 -23.20 3.38 5.13
N ASP A 42 -24.54 3.35 5.08
CA ASP A 42 -25.31 4.32 4.28
C ASP A 42 -25.10 5.75 4.79
N GLU A 43 -25.20 6.00 6.11
CA GLU A 43 -24.94 7.32 6.68
C GLU A 43 -23.55 7.83 6.35
N ALA A 44 -22.52 7.01 6.49
CA ALA A 44 -21.14 7.36 6.18
C ALA A 44 -20.97 7.69 4.69
N VAL A 45 -21.52 6.86 3.79
CA VAL A 45 -21.44 7.10 2.34
C VAL A 45 -22.22 8.35 1.94
N GLN A 46 -23.41 8.60 2.50
CA GLN A 46 -24.18 9.82 2.22
C GLN A 46 -23.40 11.07 2.67
N ALA A 47 -22.80 11.05 3.86
CA ALA A 47 -21.96 12.14 4.33
C ALA A 47 -20.75 12.37 3.40
N ALA A 48 -20.08 11.29 2.97
CA ALA A 48 -18.96 11.37 2.05
C ALA A 48 -19.36 11.90 0.65
N VAL A 49 -20.57 11.59 0.16
CA VAL A 49 -21.08 12.14 -1.09
C VAL A 49 -21.29 13.65 -1.00
N ILE A 50 -21.88 14.12 0.10
CA ILE A 50 -22.07 15.57 0.33
C ILE A 50 -20.71 16.27 0.40
N ALA A 51 -19.77 15.71 1.16
CA ALA A 51 -18.42 16.23 1.28
C ALA A 51 -17.70 16.28 -0.09
N GLN A 52 -17.76 15.21 -0.85
CA GLN A 52 -17.11 15.11 -2.16
C GLN A 52 -17.70 16.10 -3.17
N ASN A 53 -19.01 16.35 -3.14
CA ASN A 53 -19.63 17.36 -3.99
C ASN A 53 -19.10 18.77 -3.75
N SER A 54 -18.77 19.11 -2.51
CA SER A 54 -18.11 20.37 -2.17
C SER A 54 -16.61 20.33 -2.52
N TYR A 55 -15.95 19.20 -2.30
CA TYR A 55 -14.51 19.05 -2.49
C TYR A 55 -14.09 18.99 -3.98
N LYS A 56 -14.90 18.47 -4.87
CA LYS A 56 -14.60 18.43 -6.30
C LYS A 56 -14.43 19.82 -6.94
N GLU A 57 -15.03 20.84 -6.34
CA GLU A 57 -14.91 22.24 -6.78
C GLU A 57 -13.59 22.90 -6.29
N LYS A 58 -12.83 22.22 -5.41
CA LYS A 58 -11.54 22.70 -4.94
C LYS A 58 -10.50 22.63 -6.04
N SER A 59 -9.73 23.70 -6.21
CA SER A 59 -8.61 23.78 -7.14
C SER A 59 -7.51 22.77 -6.80
N LEU A 60 -6.61 22.49 -7.76
CA LEU A 60 -5.44 21.63 -7.51
C LEU A 60 -4.54 22.23 -6.40
N GLU A 61 -4.45 23.57 -6.29
CA GLU A 61 -3.69 24.22 -5.23
C GLU A 61 -4.29 23.97 -3.84
N GLU A 62 -5.61 24.09 -3.70
CA GLU A 62 -6.30 23.80 -2.44
C GLU A 62 -6.11 22.32 -2.05
N ARG A 63 -6.19 21.39 -3.02
CA ARG A 63 -5.92 19.96 -2.77
C ARG A 63 -4.45 19.70 -2.40
N ARG A 64 -3.51 20.44 -2.99
CA ARG A 64 -2.08 20.40 -2.60
C ARG A 64 -1.90 20.83 -1.15
N ASN A 65 -2.61 21.88 -0.74
CA ASN A 65 -2.59 22.34 0.65
C ASN A 65 -3.17 21.33 1.63
N VAL A 66 -4.23 20.57 1.24
CA VAL A 66 -4.76 19.45 2.03
C VAL A 66 -3.71 18.36 2.20
N VAL A 67 -3.05 17.93 1.11
CA VAL A 67 -1.99 16.93 1.17
C VAL A 67 -0.82 17.38 2.05
N LYS A 68 -0.42 18.65 1.92
CA LYS A 68 0.62 19.25 2.74
C LYS A 68 0.22 19.24 4.23
N ALA A 69 -1.00 19.66 4.56
CA ALA A 69 -1.51 19.66 5.94
C ALA A 69 -1.52 18.24 6.55
N ILE A 70 -1.91 17.22 5.77
CA ILE A 70 -1.84 15.82 6.21
C ILE A 70 -0.40 15.43 6.58
N ARG A 71 0.57 15.73 5.71
CA ARG A 71 1.98 15.42 5.95
C ARG A 71 2.52 16.12 7.19
N GLU A 72 2.29 17.42 7.31
CA GLU A 72 2.77 18.25 8.43
C GLU A 72 2.16 17.82 9.77
N ALA A 73 0.88 17.48 9.80
CA ALA A 73 0.19 17.07 11.01
C ALA A 73 0.50 15.63 11.46
N LEU A 74 0.77 14.72 10.51
CA LEU A 74 1.07 13.33 10.84
C LEU A 74 2.55 13.10 11.18
N TYR A 75 3.47 13.90 10.63
CA TYR A 75 4.90 13.72 10.83
C TYR A 75 5.33 13.66 12.30
N PRO A 76 4.89 14.59 13.19
CA PRO A 76 5.21 14.52 14.61
C PRO A 76 4.54 13.37 15.37
N GLU A 77 3.57 12.68 14.75
CA GLU A 77 2.80 11.59 15.37
C GLU A 77 3.30 10.20 14.98
N ILE A 78 4.32 10.10 14.12
CA ILE A 78 4.79 8.84 13.53
C ILE A 78 5.09 7.79 14.59
N GLU A 79 5.78 8.15 15.68
CA GLU A 79 6.10 7.24 16.78
C GLU A 79 4.83 6.72 17.47
N SER A 80 3.87 7.60 17.73
CA SER A 80 2.58 7.24 18.33
C SER A 80 1.76 6.33 17.39
N ILE A 81 1.74 6.62 16.09
CA ILE A 81 1.09 5.80 15.07
C ILE A 81 1.68 4.39 15.05
N ALA A 82 3.01 4.29 14.98
CA ALA A 82 3.73 3.02 14.95
C ALA A 82 3.50 2.19 16.22
N ALA A 83 3.65 2.81 17.40
CA ALA A 83 3.46 2.15 18.68
C ALA A 83 2.01 1.61 18.85
N ARG A 84 1.01 2.40 18.49
CA ARG A 84 -0.41 1.98 18.54
C ARG A 84 -0.71 0.84 17.57
N ALA A 85 -0.15 0.89 16.35
CA ALA A 85 -0.33 -0.17 15.36
C ALA A 85 0.23 -1.51 15.85
N VAL A 86 1.46 -1.51 16.41
CA VAL A 86 2.06 -2.73 16.99
C VAL A 86 1.28 -3.21 18.22
N ALA A 87 0.90 -2.30 19.12
CA ALA A 87 0.18 -2.66 20.34
C ALA A 87 -1.17 -3.35 20.05
N GLU A 88 -1.89 -2.91 19.02
CA GLU A 88 -3.18 -3.49 18.66
C GLU A 88 -3.04 -4.77 17.84
N THR A 89 -2.20 -4.75 16.79
CA THR A 89 -2.10 -5.87 15.85
C THR A 89 -1.20 -7.00 16.36
N GLY A 90 -0.25 -6.68 17.22
CA GLY A 90 0.81 -7.60 17.65
C GLY A 90 1.73 -8.03 16.51
N MET A 91 1.77 -7.28 15.40
CA MET A 91 2.52 -7.59 14.18
C MET A 91 3.65 -6.58 13.95
N GLY A 92 4.81 -7.10 13.55
CA GLY A 92 5.99 -6.29 13.24
C GLY A 92 6.62 -5.66 14.47
N ASN A 93 7.36 -4.59 14.27
CA ASN A 93 8.03 -3.84 15.34
C ASN A 93 7.89 -2.33 15.17
N VAL A 94 8.05 -1.58 16.27
CA VAL A 94 7.83 -0.14 16.28
C VAL A 94 8.84 0.61 15.40
N ALA A 95 10.10 0.20 15.41
CA ALA A 95 11.17 0.88 14.68
C ALA A 95 10.93 0.83 13.16
N ASP A 96 10.61 -0.33 12.63
CA ASP A 96 10.33 -0.49 11.20
C ASP A 96 9.00 0.17 10.80
N LYS A 97 8.00 0.16 11.68
CA LYS A 97 6.74 0.89 11.42
C LYS A 97 6.93 2.41 11.42
N ILE A 98 7.84 2.95 12.21
CA ILE A 98 8.25 4.36 12.12
C ILE A 98 8.78 4.65 10.70
N LEU A 99 9.71 3.83 10.20
CA LEU A 99 10.28 3.98 8.87
C LEU A 99 9.21 3.89 7.77
N LYS A 100 8.28 2.94 7.87
CA LYS A 100 7.19 2.77 6.88
C LYS A 100 6.21 3.93 6.90
N ASN A 101 5.78 4.41 8.07
CA ASN A 101 4.90 5.56 8.17
C ASN A 101 5.58 6.85 7.69
N THR A 102 6.86 7.04 7.98
CA THR A 102 7.67 8.13 7.42
C THR A 102 7.66 8.08 5.89
N LEU A 103 7.94 6.92 5.33
CA LEU A 103 7.92 6.70 3.89
C LEU A 103 6.55 7.01 3.28
N ALA A 104 5.47 6.53 3.90
CA ALA A 104 4.10 6.78 3.46
C ALA A 104 3.75 8.29 3.45
N ILE A 105 4.18 9.03 4.45
CA ILE A 105 3.94 10.47 4.55
C ILE A 105 4.77 11.25 3.52
N GLU A 106 6.05 10.90 3.36
CA GLU A 106 6.98 11.67 2.55
C GLU A 106 6.89 11.36 1.06
N LYS A 107 6.79 10.08 0.69
CA LYS A 107 6.95 9.63 -0.71
C LYS A 107 5.67 9.23 -1.43
N THR A 108 4.49 9.32 -0.79
CA THR A 108 3.23 9.12 -1.53
C THR A 108 2.97 10.31 -2.43
N PRO A 109 2.77 10.12 -3.75
CA PRO A 109 2.48 11.22 -4.66
C PRO A 109 1.13 11.88 -4.38
N GLY A 110 1.11 13.21 -4.47
CA GLY A 110 -0.09 14.03 -4.36
C GLY A 110 -0.61 14.51 -5.73
N VAL A 111 -0.97 15.78 -5.80
CA VAL A 111 -1.51 16.40 -7.02
C VAL A 111 -0.52 16.49 -8.18
N GLU A 112 0.77 16.41 -7.91
CA GLU A 112 1.84 16.38 -8.91
C GLU A 112 1.76 15.16 -9.84
N ASP A 113 1.06 14.13 -9.43
CA ASP A 113 0.81 12.93 -10.24
C ASP A 113 -0.38 13.10 -11.23
N LEU A 114 -1.12 14.19 -11.12
CA LEU A 114 -2.31 14.49 -11.93
C LEU A 114 -1.96 15.42 -13.10
N TYR A 115 -1.05 15.01 -13.96
CA TYR A 115 -0.67 15.84 -15.10
C TYR A 115 -1.65 15.75 -16.26
N THR A 116 -1.82 16.89 -16.97
CA THR A 116 -2.62 17.01 -18.18
C THR A 116 -1.79 16.61 -19.38
N GLU A 117 -2.36 15.76 -20.26
CA GLU A 117 -1.77 15.44 -21.55
C GLU A 117 -2.49 16.24 -22.64
N VAL A 118 -1.72 16.74 -23.60
CA VAL A 118 -2.25 17.55 -24.71
C VAL A 118 -1.79 16.98 -26.03
N ALA A 119 -2.73 16.79 -26.98
CA ALA A 119 -2.45 16.50 -28.37
C ALA A 119 -2.98 17.65 -29.24
N THR A 120 -2.12 18.26 -30.07
CA THR A 120 -2.48 19.36 -30.99
C THR A 120 -2.12 19.04 -32.43
N GLY A 121 -2.89 19.57 -33.37
CA GLY A 121 -2.66 19.39 -34.80
C GLY A 121 -3.52 20.36 -35.63
N ASP A 122 -3.53 20.16 -36.95
CA ASP A 122 -4.26 21.02 -37.88
C ASP A 122 -5.79 21.01 -37.65
N ASN A 123 -6.30 19.94 -37.04
CA ASN A 123 -7.73 19.78 -36.79
C ASN A 123 -8.15 20.19 -35.36
N GLY A 124 -7.28 20.90 -34.61
CA GLY A 124 -7.59 21.42 -33.28
C GLY A 124 -6.75 20.83 -32.16
N MET A 125 -7.34 20.67 -30.96
CA MET A 125 -6.67 20.25 -29.74
C MET A 125 -7.50 19.22 -28.98
N THR A 126 -6.82 18.28 -28.37
CA THR A 126 -7.43 17.34 -27.40
C THR A 126 -6.69 17.44 -26.07
N LEU A 127 -7.43 17.66 -25.01
CA LEU A 127 -6.96 17.56 -23.61
C LEU A 127 -7.36 16.22 -23.02
N TYR A 128 -6.45 15.62 -22.26
CA TYR A 128 -6.74 14.51 -21.36
C TYR A 128 -6.46 14.94 -19.94
N GLU A 129 -7.49 14.94 -19.13
CA GLU A 129 -7.41 15.33 -17.72
C GLU A 129 -7.98 14.22 -16.82
N LEU A 130 -7.52 14.22 -15.59
CA LEU A 130 -7.90 13.27 -14.56
C LEU A 130 -8.99 13.87 -13.68
N SER A 131 -10.12 13.22 -13.54
CA SER A 131 -11.24 13.69 -12.73
C SER A 131 -11.70 12.63 -11.71
N PRO A 132 -12.26 13.04 -10.55
CA PRO A 132 -12.61 12.13 -9.46
C PRO A 132 -13.67 11.09 -9.88
N TYR A 133 -13.64 9.93 -9.21
CA TYR A 133 -14.72 8.95 -9.24
C TYR A 133 -15.91 9.35 -8.36
N GLY A 134 -15.66 10.02 -7.24
CA GLY A 134 -16.65 10.35 -6.23
C GLY A 134 -16.27 9.79 -4.87
N VAL A 135 -17.09 8.91 -4.31
CA VAL A 135 -16.75 8.19 -3.08
C VAL A 135 -16.05 6.87 -3.43
N ILE A 136 -14.85 6.67 -2.93
CA ILE A 136 -14.10 5.42 -3.09
C ILE A 136 -14.32 4.55 -1.86
N GLY A 137 -14.68 3.27 -2.08
CA GLY A 137 -14.72 2.28 -1.02
C GLY A 137 -13.36 1.58 -0.90
N ALA A 138 -12.68 1.71 0.24
CA ALA A 138 -11.35 1.19 0.43
C ALA A 138 -11.30 0.17 1.58
N VAL A 139 -10.72 -1.01 1.34
CA VAL A 139 -10.41 -2.00 2.37
C VAL A 139 -8.94 -1.88 2.74
N ALA A 140 -8.66 -1.77 4.06
CA ALA A 140 -7.32 -1.68 4.61
C ALA A 140 -6.95 -2.96 5.39
N PRO A 141 -5.71 -3.48 5.26
CA PRO A 141 -5.27 -4.72 5.89
C PRO A 141 -4.87 -4.50 7.37
N SER A 142 -4.63 -5.59 8.10
CA SER A 142 -4.04 -5.53 9.44
C SER A 142 -2.52 -5.49 9.45
N THR A 143 -1.87 -5.86 8.36
CA THR A 143 -0.40 -5.91 8.24
C THR A 143 0.23 -4.53 8.13
N ASN A 144 -0.40 -3.65 7.34
CA ASN A 144 0.06 -2.27 7.10
C ASN A 144 -1.11 -1.29 7.20
N PRO A 145 -1.81 -1.22 8.37
CA PRO A 145 -3.07 -0.48 8.46
C PRO A 145 -2.87 1.02 8.29
N THR A 146 -1.89 1.60 8.96
CA THR A 146 -1.65 3.04 8.99
C THR A 146 -1.04 3.55 7.70
N GLU A 147 -0.06 2.85 7.17
CA GLU A 147 0.62 3.17 5.92
C GLU A 147 -0.36 3.17 4.74
N THR A 148 -1.23 2.14 4.68
CA THR A 148 -2.28 2.04 3.64
C THR A 148 -3.30 3.17 3.74
N LEU A 149 -3.76 3.50 4.95
CA LEU A 149 -4.67 4.63 5.17
C LEU A 149 -4.03 5.97 4.73
N ILE A 150 -2.77 6.21 5.09
CA ILE A 150 -2.06 7.44 4.75
C ILE A 150 -1.87 7.56 3.24
N CYS A 151 -1.30 6.55 2.59
CA CYS A 151 -1.05 6.57 1.15
C CYS A 151 -2.35 6.74 0.35
N ASN A 152 -3.36 5.94 0.66
CA ASN A 152 -4.62 5.99 -0.06
C ASN A 152 -5.36 7.31 0.18
N THR A 153 -5.34 7.86 1.39
CA THR A 153 -5.97 9.15 1.66
C THR A 153 -5.30 10.27 0.87
N ILE A 154 -3.96 10.35 0.88
CA ILE A 154 -3.20 11.34 0.10
C ILE A 154 -3.56 11.25 -1.38
N GLY A 155 -3.47 10.06 -1.98
CA GLY A 155 -3.73 9.86 -3.41
C GLY A 155 -5.19 10.11 -3.79
N MET A 156 -6.15 9.63 -2.99
CA MET A 156 -7.58 9.78 -3.27
C MET A 156 -8.07 11.22 -3.12
N LEU A 157 -7.61 11.94 -2.09
CA LEU A 157 -7.95 13.35 -1.90
C LEU A 157 -7.25 14.23 -2.93
N ALA A 158 -5.99 13.98 -3.29
CA ALA A 158 -5.32 14.65 -4.40
C ALA A 158 -6.16 14.55 -5.68
N ALA A 159 -6.69 13.37 -6.00
CA ALA A 159 -7.55 13.14 -7.15
C ALA A 159 -8.98 13.72 -7.02
N GLY A 160 -9.33 14.33 -5.87
CA GLY A 160 -10.62 15.00 -5.65
C GLY A 160 -11.76 14.09 -5.21
N ASN A 161 -11.45 12.89 -4.71
CA ASN A 161 -12.44 11.95 -4.18
C ASN A 161 -12.68 12.17 -2.67
N ALA A 162 -13.72 11.53 -2.15
CA ALA A 162 -13.87 11.14 -0.76
C ALA A 162 -13.62 9.64 -0.62
N VAL A 163 -13.33 9.16 0.57
CA VAL A 163 -13.06 7.75 0.83
C VAL A 163 -13.84 7.21 2.03
N PHE A 164 -14.47 6.05 1.82
CA PHE A 164 -15.01 5.22 2.88
C PHE A 164 -14.03 4.07 3.15
N TYR A 165 -13.47 4.02 4.34
CA TYR A 165 -12.60 2.93 4.77
C TYR A 165 -13.37 1.81 5.47
N SER A 166 -13.04 0.57 5.08
CA SER A 166 -13.39 -0.65 5.80
C SER A 166 -12.11 -1.28 6.36
N PRO A 167 -11.69 -0.92 7.57
CA PRO A 167 -10.47 -1.46 8.17
C PRO A 167 -10.65 -2.92 8.58
N HIS A 168 -9.52 -3.66 8.58
CA HIS A 168 -9.51 -5.03 9.11
C HIS A 168 -9.86 -5.04 10.61
N PRO A 169 -10.71 -5.96 11.09
CA PRO A 169 -11.10 -6.01 12.50
C PRO A 169 -9.93 -6.08 13.49
N GLY A 170 -8.81 -6.72 13.11
CA GLY A 170 -7.59 -6.80 13.92
C GLY A 170 -6.76 -5.50 13.99
N ALA A 171 -7.16 -4.44 13.31
CA ALA A 171 -6.54 -3.12 13.35
C ALA A 171 -7.59 -2.01 13.47
N LYS A 172 -8.74 -2.34 14.10
CA LYS A 172 -9.89 -1.46 14.17
C LYS A 172 -9.59 -0.14 14.87
N ASN A 173 -9.03 -0.20 16.08
CA ASN A 173 -8.92 0.99 16.94
C ASN A 173 -7.89 1.98 16.39
N ILE A 174 -6.75 1.50 15.91
CA ILE A 174 -5.75 2.37 15.29
C ILE A 174 -6.28 2.99 14.00
N SER A 175 -7.04 2.23 13.20
CA SER A 175 -7.63 2.74 11.97
C SER A 175 -8.71 3.79 12.24
N LEU A 176 -9.62 3.55 13.17
CA LEU A 176 -10.64 4.54 13.56
C LEU A 176 -10.01 5.83 14.07
N TRP A 177 -9.02 5.72 14.96
CA TRP A 177 -8.29 6.87 15.48
C TRP A 177 -7.61 7.68 14.36
N LEU A 178 -6.95 7.00 13.41
CA LEU A 178 -6.27 7.67 12.31
C LEU A 178 -7.26 8.32 11.33
N ILE A 179 -8.40 7.68 11.06
CA ILE A 179 -9.48 8.23 10.21
C ILE A 179 -10.06 9.48 10.84
N GLU A 180 -10.38 9.49 12.15
CA GLU A 180 -10.82 10.68 12.86
C GLU A 180 -9.81 11.83 12.75
N LYS A 181 -8.51 11.50 12.92
CA LYS A 181 -7.43 12.47 12.85
C LYS A 181 -7.30 13.04 11.43
N LEU A 182 -7.26 12.17 10.41
CA LEU A 182 -7.20 12.57 9.01
C LEU A 182 -8.39 13.47 8.63
N ASN A 183 -9.60 13.08 9.01
CA ASN A 183 -10.79 13.88 8.70
C ASN A 183 -10.76 15.24 9.40
N THR A 184 -10.26 15.31 10.63
CA THR A 184 -10.07 16.58 11.36
C THR A 184 -9.06 17.49 10.65
N ILE A 185 -7.89 16.97 10.26
CA ILE A 185 -6.86 17.71 9.52
C ILE A 185 -7.43 18.27 8.21
N VAL A 186 -8.15 17.42 7.46
CA VAL A 186 -8.75 17.81 6.18
C VAL A 186 -9.79 18.91 6.37
N ARG A 187 -10.68 18.77 7.36
CA ARG A 187 -11.68 19.81 7.69
C ARG A 187 -11.03 21.13 8.04
N GLU A 188 -10.00 21.13 8.87
CA GLU A 188 -9.27 22.33 9.27
C GLU A 188 -8.53 22.98 8.08
N SER A 189 -8.03 22.18 7.14
CA SER A 189 -7.30 22.66 5.98
C SER A 189 -8.18 23.24 4.87
N CYS A 190 -9.34 22.66 4.57
CA CYS A 190 -10.15 23.06 3.42
C CYS A 190 -11.63 23.36 3.74
N GLY A 191 -12.03 23.26 5.01
CA GLY A 191 -13.41 23.54 5.44
C GLY A 191 -14.44 22.47 5.07
N VAL A 192 -14.01 21.31 4.55
CA VAL A 192 -14.88 20.21 4.16
C VAL A 192 -14.73 19.05 5.16
N ASP A 193 -15.83 18.72 5.84
CA ASP A 193 -15.89 17.59 6.77
C ASP A 193 -16.35 16.32 6.06
N ASN A 194 -16.02 15.14 6.61
CA ASN A 194 -16.46 13.82 6.14
C ASN A 194 -15.93 13.41 4.75
N LEU A 195 -14.71 13.86 4.39
CA LEU A 195 -14.01 13.35 3.21
C LEU A 195 -13.36 11.99 3.45
N VAL A 196 -13.06 11.67 4.71
CA VAL A 196 -12.47 10.39 5.12
C VAL A 196 -13.40 9.79 6.17
N VAL A 197 -14.13 8.73 5.81
CA VAL A 197 -15.18 8.19 6.67
C VAL A 197 -15.06 6.69 6.88
N THR A 198 -15.71 6.19 7.94
CA THR A 198 -15.84 4.76 8.26
C THR A 198 -17.05 4.52 9.16
N VAL A 199 -17.28 3.26 9.55
CA VAL A 199 -18.25 2.87 10.55
C VAL A 199 -17.59 2.54 11.89
N GLU A 200 -18.31 2.77 13.00
CA GLU A 200 -17.80 2.48 14.35
C GLU A 200 -17.51 0.99 14.55
N LYS A 201 -18.25 0.11 13.87
CA LYS A 201 -18.13 -1.36 13.98
C LYS A 201 -17.77 -1.98 12.62
N PRO A 202 -16.50 -1.86 12.16
CA PRO A 202 -16.07 -2.53 10.94
C PRO A 202 -16.29 -4.03 11.03
N SER A 203 -16.85 -4.61 9.96
CA SER A 203 -17.11 -6.03 9.86
C SER A 203 -17.08 -6.49 8.40
N ILE A 204 -17.04 -7.79 8.18
CA ILE A 204 -17.15 -8.37 6.83
C ILE A 204 -18.48 -7.94 6.17
N GLN A 205 -19.57 -7.91 6.94
CA GLN A 205 -20.88 -7.48 6.45
C GLN A 205 -20.86 -6.00 6.03
N ALA A 206 -20.30 -5.11 6.85
CA ALA A 206 -20.15 -3.70 6.51
C ALA A 206 -19.27 -3.48 5.27
N ALA A 207 -18.21 -4.29 5.11
CA ALA A 207 -17.38 -4.27 3.90
C ALA A 207 -18.20 -4.68 2.65
N GLN A 208 -18.99 -5.72 2.75
CA GLN A 208 -19.87 -6.17 1.65
C GLN A 208 -20.94 -5.13 1.31
N GLU A 209 -21.56 -4.52 2.32
CA GLU A 209 -22.51 -3.43 2.13
C GLU A 209 -21.87 -2.25 1.39
N MET A 210 -20.68 -1.82 1.81
CA MET A 210 -19.89 -0.78 1.14
C MET A 210 -19.58 -1.18 -0.31
N MET A 211 -19.09 -2.41 -0.55
CA MET A 211 -18.76 -2.88 -1.88
C MET A 211 -19.96 -2.87 -2.83
N ASN A 212 -21.15 -3.13 -2.33
CA ASN A 212 -22.39 -3.14 -3.10
C ASN A 212 -23.11 -1.79 -3.16
N HIS A 213 -22.68 -0.80 -2.36
CA HIS A 213 -23.38 0.48 -2.24
C HIS A 213 -23.40 1.27 -3.56
N PRO A 214 -24.58 1.71 -4.09
CA PRO A 214 -24.69 2.30 -5.42
C PRO A 214 -23.92 3.61 -5.61
N LYS A 215 -23.66 4.36 -4.53
CA LYS A 215 -22.90 5.62 -4.55
C LYS A 215 -21.39 5.43 -4.38
N VAL A 216 -20.90 4.22 -4.37
CA VAL A 216 -19.46 3.86 -4.32
C VAL A 216 -19.06 3.30 -5.70
N PRO A 217 -18.58 4.10 -6.64
CA PRO A 217 -18.28 3.68 -8.02
C PRO A 217 -16.91 3.00 -8.19
N LEU A 218 -15.99 3.17 -7.26
CA LEU A 218 -14.65 2.59 -7.28
C LEU A 218 -14.35 1.89 -5.97
N LEU A 219 -13.80 0.68 -6.06
CA LEU A 219 -13.31 -0.10 -4.94
C LEU A 219 -11.77 -0.18 -4.99
N VAL A 220 -11.12 0.06 -3.86
CA VAL A 220 -9.67 -0.09 -3.67
C VAL A 220 -9.45 -1.09 -2.55
N ILE A 221 -8.99 -2.27 -2.89
CA ILE A 221 -8.93 -3.41 -1.96
C ILE A 221 -7.48 -3.76 -1.69
N THR A 222 -7.04 -3.56 -0.46
CA THR A 222 -5.73 -4.06 0.00
C THR A 222 -5.97 -5.17 1.02
N GLY A 223 -5.77 -6.40 0.59
CA GLY A 223 -6.09 -7.56 1.45
C GLY A 223 -5.88 -8.90 0.75
N GLY A 224 -6.26 -9.97 1.43
CA GLY A 224 -6.08 -11.34 0.91
C GLY A 224 -6.93 -11.64 -0.34
N PRO A 225 -6.60 -12.73 -1.07
CA PRO A 225 -7.25 -13.06 -2.35
C PRO A 225 -8.77 -13.15 -2.29
N GLY A 226 -9.33 -13.63 -1.18
CA GLY A 226 -10.77 -13.79 -1.04
C GLY A 226 -11.55 -12.46 -1.07
N VAL A 227 -11.05 -11.41 -0.42
CA VAL A 227 -11.72 -10.10 -0.41
C VAL A 227 -11.54 -9.38 -1.76
N VAL A 228 -10.41 -9.57 -2.44
CA VAL A 228 -10.18 -9.06 -3.79
C VAL A 228 -11.17 -9.70 -4.77
N LEU A 229 -11.28 -11.03 -4.75
CA LEU A 229 -12.22 -11.77 -5.58
C LEU A 229 -13.68 -11.32 -5.36
N GLN A 230 -14.08 -11.13 -4.09
CA GLN A 230 -15.42 -10.64 -3.75
C GLN A 230 -15.68 -9.24 -4.31
N ALA A 231 -14.70 -8.35 -4.23
CA ALA A 231 -14.81 -7.01 -4.82
C ALA A 231 -14.93 -7.06 -6.35
N MET A 232 -14.15 -7.92 -7.01
CA MET A 232 -14.23 -8.11 -8.48
C MET A 232 -15.63 -8.61 -8.93
N GLN A 233 -16.31 -9.39 -8.09
CA GLN A 233 -17.68 -9.86 -8.36
C GLN A 233 -18.75 -8.77 -8.20
N SER A 234 -18.43 -7.61 -7.64
CA SER A 234 -19.38 -6.50 -7.44
C SER A 234 -19.85 -5.82 -8.74
N GLY A 235 -19.19 -6.09 -9.87
CA GLY A 235 -19.45 -5.44 -11.16
C GLY A 235 -18.98 -3.99 -11.26
N LYS A 236 -18.22 -3.49 -10.26
CA LYS A 236 -17.64 -2.15 -10.22
C LYS A 236 -16.22 -2.12 -10.74
N LYS A 237 -15.67 -0.93 -10.96
CA LYS A 237 -14.22 -0.76 -11.12
C LYS A 237 -13.55 -1.14 -9.79
N VAL A 238 -12.58 -2.04 -9.88
CA VAL A 238 -11.76 -2.49 -8.73
C VAL A 238 -10.31 -2.21 -9.01
N ILE A 239 -9.60 -1.73 -8.00
CA ILE A 239 -8.15 -1.70 -7.88
C ILE A 239 -7.83 -2.66 -6.75
N GLY A 240 -7.33 -3.84 -7.08
CA GLY A 240 -7.14 -4.94 -6.15
C GLY A 240 -5.67 -5.24 -5.90
N ALA A 241 -5.22 -5.08 -4.65
CA ALA A 241 -3.90 -5.47 -4.19
C ALA A 241 -4.02 -6.80 -3.43
N GLY A 242 -3.37 -7.83 -3.95
CA GLY A 242 -3.44 -9.21 -3.47
C GLY A 242 -2.19 -9.64 -2.70
N ALA A 243 -2.03 -10.97 -2.60
CA ALA A 243 -0.86 -11.61 -2.02
C ALA A 243 0.36 -11.51 -2.94
N GLY A 244 1.56 -11.68 -2.38
CA GLY A 244 2.81 -11.82 -3.11
C GLY A 244 3.66 -12.95 -2.54
N ASN A 245 4.43 -13.62 -3.38
CA ASN A 245 5.44 -14.59 -2.94
C ASN A 245 6.80 -14.28 -3.59
N PRO A 246 7.42 -13.13 -3.24
CA PRO A 246 8.60 -12.60 -3.91
C PRO A 246 9.84 -13.49 -3.79
N PRO A 247 10.40 -13.99 -4.89
CA PRO A 247 11.69 -14.68 -4.89
C PRO A 247 12.84 -13.67 -5.01
N SER A 248 13.99 -14.04 -4.42
CA SER A 248 15.28 -13.37 -4.61
C SER A 248 16.25 -14.28 -5.33
N ILE A 249 16.64 -13.94 -6.55
CA ILE A 249 17.60 -14.72 -7.36
C ILE A 249 19.02 -14.24 -7.03
N VAL A 250 19.94 -15.18 -6.77
CA VAL A 250 21.37 -14.88 -6.59
C VAL A 250 22.20 -15.75 -7.53
N ASP A 251 22.85 -15.14 -8.51
CA ASP A 251 23.74 -15.88 -9.41
C ASP A 251 25.22 -15.80 -8.99
N GLU A 252 26.07 -16.59 -9.62
CA GLU A 252 27.50 -16.72 -9.30
C GLU A 252 28.31 -15.43 -9.59
N THR A 253 27.72 -14.45 -10.27
CA THR A 253 28.39 -13.17 -10.54
C THR A 253 28.10 -12.11 -9.49
N ALA A 254 27.17 -12.38 -8.55
CA ALA A 254 26.74 -11.42 -7.56
C ALA A 254 27.86 -11.03 -6.57
N ASN A 255 27.78 -9.84 -6.02
CA ASN A 255 28.49 -9.53 -4.78
C ASN A 255 27.76 -10.22 -3.63
N ILE A 256 28.24 -11.42 -3.26
CA ILE A 256 27.53 -12.29 -2.31
C ILE A 256 27.39 -11.69 -0.93
N GLU A 257 28.39 -10.96 -0.44
CA GLU A 257 28.35 -10.30 0.87
C GLU A 257 27.25 -9.24 0.90
N LYS A 258 27.17 -8.42 -0.17
CA LYS A 258 26.10 -7.43 -0.31
C LYS A 258 24.74 -8.10 -0.50
N ALA A 259 24.64 -9.14 -1.33
CA ALA A 259 23.40 -9.86 -1.58
C ALA A 259 22.82 -10.44 -0.28
N ALA A 260 23.68 -11.07 0.54
CA ALA A 260 23.28 -11.60 1.84
C ALA A 260 22.76 -10.52 2.78
N ALA A 261 23.45 -9.38 2.86
CA ALA A 261 23.01 -8.25 3.70
C ALA A 261 21.67 -7.69 3.23
N ASP A 262 21.52 -7.46 1.93
CA ASP A 262 20.28 -6.92 1.32
C ASP A 262 19.08 -7.87 1.54
N ILE A 263 19.29 -9.18 1.35
CA ILE A 263 18.24 -10.19 1.55
C ILE A 263 17.83 -10.28 3.02
N VAL A 264 18.81 -10.31 3.94
CA VAL A 264 18.49 -10.32 5.37
C VAL A 264 17.78 -9.03 5.78
N ASP A 265 18.22 -7.87 5.29
CA ASP A 265 17.55 -6.58 5.55
C ASP A 265 16.11 -6.59 5.03
N GLY A 266 15.89 -6.97 3.78
CA GLY A 266 14.57 -7.00 3.16
C GLY A 266 13.63 -8.02 3.78
N ALA A 267 14.10 -9.26 3.98
CA ALA A 267 13.32 -10.35 4.52
C ALA A 267 13.02 -10.25 6.02
N SER A 268 13.83 -9.52 6.79
CA SER A 268 13.58 -9.31 8.23
C SER A 268 12.79 -8.04 8.55
N PHE A 269 12.67 -7.12 7.59
CA PHE A 269 12.03 -5.83 7.79
C PHE A 269 10.58 -6.00 8.22
N ASP A 270 10.23 -5.36 9.33
CA ASP A 270 8.92 -5.44 9.98
C ASP A 270 8.42 -6.90 10.16
N HIS A 271 9.33 -7.81 10.49
CA HIS A 271 9.09 -9.25 10.64
C HIS A 271 8.48 -9.92 9.39
N ASN A 272 8.89 -9.46 8.20
CA ASN A 272 8.46 -10.01 6.91
C ASN A 272 6.97 -9.84 6.57
N ILE A 273 6.26 -8.91 7.20
CA ILE A 273 4.82 -8.71 6.91
C ILE A 273 4.53 -7.90 5.65
N LEU A 274 5.56 -7.29 5.04
CA LEU A 274 5.38 -6.66 3.74
C LEU A 274 5.17 -7.72 2.64
N CYS A 275 4.20 -7.49 1.78
CA CYS A 275 3.94 -8.37 0.63
C CYS A 275 5.08 -8.37 -0.40
N ILE A 276 5.93 -7.32 -0.38
CA ILE A 276 7.11 -7.19 -1.27
C ILE A 276 8.37 -7.84 -0.69
N ALA A 277 8.38 -8.19 0.61
CA ALA A 277 9.56 -8.76 1.26
C ALA A 277 9.93 -10.11 0.66
N GLU A 278 11.21 -10.41 0.59
CA GLU A 278 11.73 -11.69 0.09
C GLU A 278 11.10 -12.85 0.85
N LYS A 279 10.42 -13.75 0.12
CA LYS A 279 9.76 -14.96 0.68
C LYS A 279 10.57 -16.22 0.40
N SER A 280 11.44 -16.18 -0.59
CA SER A 280 12.36 -17.27 -0.93
C SER A 280 13.64 -16.72 -1.55
N VAL A 281 14.72 -17.50 -1.45
CA VAL A 281 15.99 -17.25 -2.13
C VAL A 281 16.25 -18.40 -3.08
N VAL A 282 16.52 -18.09 -4.34
CA VAL A 282 16.94 -19.09 -5.35
C VAL A 282 18.41 -18.81 -5.68
N ALA A 283 19.30 -19.66 -5.18
CA ALA A 283 20.74 -19.48 -5.26
C ALA A 283 21.40 -20.50 -6.17
N VAL A 284 22.31 -20.05 -7.02
CA VAL A 284 23.15 -20.96 -7.82
C VAL A 284 24.08 -21.77 -6.89
N ASP A 285 24.18 -23.08 -7.12
CA ASP A 285 24.89 -24.04 -6.27
C ASP A 285 26.29 -23.59 -5.87
N SER A 286 27.08 -23.08 -6.82
CA SER A 286 28.46 -22.68 -6.61
C SER A 286 28.66 -21.58 -5.55
N ILE A 287 27.59 -20.83 -5.18
CA ILE A 287 27.67 -19.72 -4.21
C ILE A 287 26.73 -19.92 -3.02
N ALA A 288 25.87 -20.93 -3.02
CA ALA A 288 24.80 -21.07 -2.04
C ALA A 288 25.33 -21.20 -0.60
N ASP A 289 26.38 -22.00 -0.36
CA ASP A 289 26.97 -22.15 0.99
C ASP A 289 27.57 -20.83 1.48
N PHE A 290 28.27 -20.12 0.61
CA PHE A 290 28.88 -18.83 0.98
C PHE A 290 27.81 -17.75 1.20
N LEU A 291 26.72 -17.78 0.43
CA LEU A 291 25.58 -16.88 0.62
C LEU A 291 24.94 -17.11 1.99
N MET A 292 24.58 -18.35 2.34
CA MET A 292 23.99 -18.68 3.65
C MET A 292 24.91 -18.29 4.81
N PHE A 293 26.20 -18.60 4.70
CA PHE A 293 27.19 -18.17 5.69
C PHE A 293 27.25 -16.64 5.86
N GLN A 294 27.14 -15.86 4.77
CA GLN A 294 27.10 -14.42 4.86
C GLN A 294 25.74 -13.93 5.41
N MET A 295 24.64 -14.61 5.15
CA MET A 295 23.35 -14.31 5.79
C MET A 295 23.40 -14.51 7.30
N GLU A 296 24.05 -15.57 7.79
CA GLU A 296 24.28 -15.79 9.22
C GLU A 296 25.08 -14.64 9.86
N LYS A 297 26.14 -14.15 9.19
CA LYS A 297 26.91 -12.97 9.64
C LYS A 297 26.05 -11.69 9.72
N ASN A 298 24.98 -11.61 8.96
CA ASN A 298 24.02 -10.50 8.99
C ASN A 298 22.85 -10.74 9.96
N GLY A 299 22.94 -11.78 10.80
CA GLY A 299 22.00 -12.05 11.89
C GLY A 299 20.89 -13.06 11.54
N ALA A 300 21.01 -13.83 10.47
CA ALA A 300 20.14 -14.96 10.22
C ALA A 300 20.54 -16.18 11.06
N LEU A 301 19.57 -17.00 11.42
CA LEU A 301 19.77 -18.35 11.97
C LEU A 301 19.55 -19.37 10.86
N HIS A 302 20.60 -20.14 10.52
CA HIS A 302 20.48 -21.25 9.59
C HIS A 302 20.08 -22.53 10.34
N VAL A 303 18.84 -22.99 10.14
CA VAL A 303 18.32 -24.21 10.74
C VAL A 303 18.59 -25.39 9.78
N THR A 304 19.50 -26.28 10.19
CA THR A 304 19.93 -27.42 9.38
C THR A 304 19.43 -28.77 9.91
N ASN A 305 18.97 -28.84 11.17
CA ASN A 305 18.47 -30.07 11.76
C ASN A 305 17.08 -30.42 11.21
N PRO A 306 16.88 -31.58 10.54
CA PRO A 306 15.60 -31.96 9.97
C PRO A 306 14.44 -32.00 10.97
N SER A 307 14.70 -32.38 12.23
CA SER A 307 13.67 -32.38 13.28
C SER A 307 13.20 -30.95 13.61
N ASP A 308 14.12 -29.98 13.61
CA ASP A 308 13.77 -28.60 13.91
C ASP A 308 13.09 -27.93 12.72
N ILE A 309 13.45 -28.30 11.48
CA ILE A 309 12.73 -27.87 10.26
C ILE A 309 11.28 -28.34 10.33
N GLN A 310 11.04 -29.61 10.69
CA GLN A 310 9.68 -30.15 10.83
C GLN A 310 8.88 -29.44 11.94
N LYS A 311 9.51 -29.10 13.07
CA LYS A 311 8.86 -28.32 14.13
C LYS A 311 8.46 -26.92 13.64
N LEU A 312 9.36 -26.25 12.92
CA LEU A 312 9.07 -24.92 12.31
C LEU A 312 7.93 -25.01 11.31
N GLU A 313 7.94 -26.00 10.42
CA GLU A 313 6.86 -26.21 9.44
C GLU A 313 5.51 -26.41 10.15
N LYS A 314 5.45 -27.26 11.17
CA LYS A 314 4.25 -27.55 11.91
C LYS A 314 3.64 -26.34 12.60
N VAL A 315 4.46 -25.38 13.05
CA VAL A 315 3.93 -24.15 13.68
C VAL A 315 3.64 -23.05 12.66
N ALA A 316 4.43 -22.94 11.58
CA ALA A 316 4.29 -21.88 10.60
C ALA A 316 3.16 -22.14 9.59
N VAL A 317 2.94 -23.42 9.23
CA VAL A 317 1.94 -23.83 8.23
C VAL A 317 0.88 -24.72 8.89
N THR A 318 -0.38 -24.45 8.61
CA THR A 318 -1.49 -25.27 9.16
C THR A 318 -1.66 -26.57 8.36
N ASP A 319 -2.39 -27.54 8.92
CA ASP A 319 -2.74 -28.81 8.25
C ASP A 319 -3.47 -28.62 6.89
N LYS A 320 -3.97 -27.42 6.63
CA LYS A 320 -4.62 -27.05 5.35
C LYS A 320 -3.64 -26.50 4.32
N GLY A 321 -2.34 -26.48 4.60
CA GLY A 321 -1.30 -25.92 3.71
C GLY A 321 -1.35 -24.41 3.58
N VAL A 322 -1.85 -23.68 4.58
CA VAL A 322 -1.89 -22.20 4.60
C VAL A 322 -1.16 -21.67 5.81
N THR A 323 -0.73 -20.41 5.74
CA THR A 323 0.01 -19.75 6.81
C THR A 323 -0.76 -19.75 8.15
N ASN A 324 -0.06 -19.94 9.23
CA ASN A 324 -0.61 -19.83 10.58
C ASN A 324 -0.75 -18.36 10.98
N LYS A 325 -1.96 -17.84 10.92
CA LYS A 325 -2.29 -16.44 11.21
C LYS A 325 -1.82 -15.94 12.59
N LYS A 326 -1.62 -16.84 13.56
CA LYS A 326 -1.15 -16.47 14.92
C LYS A 326 0.32 -16.03 14.91
N LEU A 327 1.11 -16.49 13.95
CA LEU A 327 2.53 -16.19 13.82
C LEU A 327 2.85 -15.13 12.78
N VAL A 328 1.87 -14.67 12.02
CA VAL A 328 2.05 -13.56 11.06
C VAL A 328 2.58 -12.32 11.78
N GLY A 329 3.69 -11.78 11.29
CA GLY A 329 4.34 -10.59 11.84
C GLY A 329 5.04 -10.78 13.19
N LYS A 330 5.20 -12.03 13.66
CA LYS A 330 5.97 -12.35 14.85
C LYS A 330 7.47 -12.36 14.53
N SER A 331 8.29 -12.02 15.54
CA SER A 331 9.75 -12.09 15.41
C SER A 331 10.24 -13.52 15.23
N ALA A 332 11.42 -13.68 14.64
CA ALA A 332 12.06 -14.99 14.52
C ALA A 332 12.21 -15.69 15.88
N SER A 333 12.55 -14.95 16.95
CA SER A 333 12.65 -15.48 18.31
C SER A 333 11.32 -16.01 18.86
N GLU A 334 10.20 -15.32 18.61
CA GLU A 334 8.88 -15.81 19.02
C GLU A 334 8.49 -17.09 18.28
N ILE A 335 8.80 -17.17 16.98
CA ILE A 335 8.53 -18.36 16.16
C ILE A 335 9.37 -19.56 16.62
N LEU A 336 10.66 -19.37 16.86
CA LEU A 336 11.55 -20.41 17.41
C LEU A 336 11.06 -20.92 18.76
N LYS A 337 10.64 -20.02 19.63
CA LYS A 337 10.06 -20.37 20.93
C LYS A 337 8.79 -21.22 20.79
N GLU A 338 7.90 -20.85 19.88
CA GLU A 338 6.66 -21.63 19.62
C GLU A 338 6.97 -23.01 19.04
N ALA A 339 8.03 -23.11 18.22
CA ALA A 339 8.54 -24.39 17.70
C ALA A 339 9.32 -25.22 18.73
N GLY A 340 9.61 -24.70 19.92
CA GLY A 340 10.43 -25.36 20.93
C GLY A 340 11.89 -25.51 20.52
N ILE A 341 12.42 -24.57 19.75
CA ILE A 341 13.81 -24.53 19.29
C ILE A 341 14.56 -23.48 20.12
N VAL A 342 15.65 -23.90 20.74
CA VAL A 342 16.52 -23.02 21.55
C VAL A 342 17.53 -22.33 20.64
N CYS A 343 17.69 -21.02 20.83
CA CYS A 343 18.68 -20.20 20.15
C CYS A 343 19.35 -19.27 21.18
N ASP A 344 20.66 -19.18 21.14
CA ASP A 344 21.47 -18.43 22.14
C ASP A 344 21.50 -16.91 21.83
N PHE A 345 20.97 -16.48 20.69
CA PHE A 345 20.86 -15.08 20.29
C PHE A 345 19.48 -14.77 19.73
N SER A 346 19.20 -13.51 19.47
CA SER A 346 17.94 -13.07 18.86
C SER A 346 18.14 -12.92 17.35
N PRO A 347 17.77 -13.92 16.52
CA PRO A 347 17.96 -13.83 15.09
C PRO A 347 16.97 -12.84 14.46
N ARG A 348 17.44 -12.17 13.41
CA ARG A 348 16.60 -11.30 12.58
C ARG A 348 15.72 -12.11 11.61
N LEU A 349 16.26 -13.22 11.12
CA LEU A 349 15.70 -14.07 10.08
C LEU A 349 16.03 -15.52 10.37
N ILE A 350 15.15 -16.44 10.02
CA ILE A 350 15.40 -17.88 9.98
C ILE A 350 15.56 -18.27 8.52
N ILE A 351 16.67 -18.95 8.16
CA ILE A 351 16.89 -19.53 6.85
C ILE A 351 16.94 -21.04 6.93
N VAL A 352 16.39 -21.69 5.90
CA VAL A 352 16.32 -23.15 5.78
C VAL A 352 16.59 -23.55 4.34
N GLU A 353 17.57 -24.41 4.08
CA GLU A 353 17.74 -24.96 2.74
C GLU A 353 16.64 -25.98 2.46
N THR A 354 15.91 -25.82 1.36
CA THR A 354 14.75 -26.65 1.01
C THR A 354 14.64 -26.89 -0.49
N GLU A 355 13.83 -27.90 -0.86
CA GLU A 355 13.35 -28.05 -2.23
C GLU A 355 12.31 -26.96 -2.57
N LYS A 356 12.17 -26.60 -3.84
CA LYS A 356 11.21 -25.61 -4.33
C LYS A 356 9.74 -25.95 -4.01
N THR A 357 9.42 -27.20 -3.76
CA THR A 357 8.08 -27.69 -3.42
C THR A 357 7.76 -27.63 -1.93
N HIS A 358 8.75 -27.28 -1.09
CA HIS A 358 8.56 -27.19 0.35
C HIS A 358 7.52 -26.10 0.70
N PRO A 359 6.66 -26.30 1.71
CA PRO A 359 5.65 -25.30 2.11
C PRO A 359 6.22 -23.92 2.39
N PHE A 360 7.44 -23.81 2.90
CA PHE A 360 8.08 -22.50 3.11
C PHE A 360 8.33 -21.74 1.81
N ALA A 361 8.56 -22.44 0.70
CA ALA A 361 8.78 -21.81 -0.61
C ALA A 361 7.48 -21.49 -1.35
N THR A 362 6.41 -22.28 -1.10
CA THR A 362 5.16 -22.17 -1.87
C THR A 362 4.04 -21.41 -1.16
N VAL A 363 4.18 -21.14 0.14
CA VAL A 363 3.17 -20.42 0.94
C VAL A 363 3.71 -19.04 1.34
N GLU A 364 2.95 -17.98 1.08
CA GLU A 364 3.25 -16.65 1.62
C GLU A 364 3.11 -16.69 3.14
N LEU A 365 4.22 -16.83 3.86
CA LEU A 365 4.22 -16.99 5.32
C LEU A 365 3.94 -15.70 6.07
N LEU A 366 4.41 -14.55 5.57
CA LEU A 366 4.40 -13.26 6.29
C LEU A 366 5.08 -13.37 7.67
N MET A 367 6.18 -14.09 7.71
CA MET A 367 7.03 -14.40 8.87
C MET A 367 8.50 -14.33 8.45
N PRO A 368 9.42 -14.02 9.35
CA PRO A 368 10.86 -14.01 9.05
C PRO A 368 11.45 -15.43 8.96
N ILE A 369 10.88 -16.26 8.09
CA ILE A 369 11.37 -17.58 7.67
C ILE A 369 11.52 -17.55 6.15
N VAL A 370 12.73 -17.77 5.65
CA VAL A 370 13.03 -17.74 4.22
C VAL A 370 13.73 -19.03 3.82
N PRO A 371 13.13 -19.81 2.90
CA PRO A 371 13.77 -20.98 2.31
C PRO A 371 14.84 -20.53 1.30
N VAL A 372 15.92 -21.28 1.27
CA VAL A 372 16.96 -21.19 0.24
C VAL A 372 16.84 -22.41 -0.66
N VAL A 373 16.54 -22.18 -1.93
CA VAL A 373 16.43 -23.21 -2.96
C VAL A 373 17.69 -23.19 -3.81
N ARG A 374 18.43 -24.29 -3.79
CA ARG A 374 19.68 -24.44 -4.54
C ARG A 374 19.41 -24.95 -5.94
N VAL A 375 20.06 -24.36 -6.94
CA VAL A 375 19.90 -24.70 -8.36
C VAL A 375 21.25 -24.72 -9.08
N PRO A 376 21.44 -25.50 -10.17
CA PRO A 376 22.74 -25.65 -10.80
C PRO A 376 23.28 -24.40 -11.51
N ASN A 377 22.38 -23.57 -12.06
CA ASN A 377 22.75 -22.43 -12.92
C ASN A 377 21.69 -21.35 -12.95
N PHE A 378 21.99 -20.20 -13.57
CA PHE A 378 21.09 -19.05 -13.68
C PHE A 378 19.77 -19.34 -14.41
N ASP A 379 19.79 -20.14 -15.49
CA ASP A 379 18.55 -20.38 -16.25
C ASP A 379 17.55 -21.18 -15.41
N GLU A 380 18.01 -22.19 -14.68
CA GLU A 380 17.17 -22.90 -13.71
C GLU A 380 16.77 -22.02 -12.52
N ALA A 381 17.65 -21.10 -12.08
CA ALA A 381 17.28 -20.14 -11.04
C ALA A 381 16.12 -19.24 -11.46
N LEU A 382 16.12 -18.78 -12.70
CA LEU A 382 15.05 -17.97 -13.24
C LEU A 382 13.75 -18.77 -13.38
N ASP A 383 13.80 -20.00 -13.90
CA ASP A 383 12.62 -20.85 -14.04
C ASP A 383 11.98 -21.18 -12.69
N VAL A 384 12.80 -21.53 -11.69
CA VAL A 384 12.33 -21.79 -10.31
C VAL A 384 11.76 -20.54 -9.68
N ALA A 385 12.37 -19.37 -9.86
CA ALA A 385 11.86 -18.12 -9.33
C ALA A 385 10.50 -17.74 -9.94
N ILE A 386 10.31 -17.96 -11.26
CA ILE A 386 9.01 -17.75 -11.93
C ILE A 386 7.95 -18.72 -11.35
N GLU A 387 8.31 -19.98 -11.12
CA GLU A 387 7.41 -20.96 -10.51
C GLU A 387 7.00 -20.55 -9.08
N LEU A 388 7.95 -20.08 -8.27
CA LEU A 388 7.72 -19.65 -6.89
C LEU A 388 6.93 -18.33 -6.78
N GLU A 389 7.02 -17.47 -7.78
CA GLU A 389 6.23 -16.24 -7.87
C GLU A 389 4.75 -16.52 -8.18
N GLN A 390 4.44 -17.70 -8.73
CA GLN A 390 3.09 -18.26 -8.91
C GLN A 390 2.16 -17.45 -9.83
N GLY A 391 2.70 -16.58 -10.67
CA GLY A 391 1.91 -15.71 -11.54
C GLY A 391 1.13 -14.61 -10.79
N LEU A 392 1.57 -14.24 -9.61
CA LEU A 392 1.02 -13.14 -8.82
C LEU A 392 1.46 -11.77 -9.36
N HIS A 393 2.51 -11.74 -10.18
CA HIS A 393 3.09 -10.55 -10.81
C HIS A 393 3.45 -9.44 -9.82
N HIS A 394 3.83 -9.84 -8.59
CA HIS A 394 3.98 -8.90 -7.48
C HIS A 394 5.37 -8.27 -7.43
N THR A 395 6.34 -9.00 -6.94
CA THR A 395 7.71 -8.49 -6.71
C THR A 395 8.72 -9.61 -6.91
N ALA A 396 9.89 -9.26 -7.43
CA ALA A 396 11.07 -10.12 -7.41
C ALA A 396 12.32 -9.28 -7.22
N THR A 397 13.37 -9.90 -6.69
CA THR A 397 14.71 -9.29 -6.60
C THR A 397 15.74 -10.18 -7.28
N MET A 398 16.83 -9.58 -7.77
CA MET A 398 17.94 -10.33 -8.31
C MET A 398 19.28 -9.65 -7.99
N HIS A 399 20.22 -10.44 -7.51
CA HIS A 399 21.60 -10.03 -7.26
C HIS A 399 22.53 -10.65 -8.30
N SER A 400 23.19 -9.84 -9.10
CA SER A 400 24.05 -10.23 -10.19
C SER A 400 24.91 -9.05 -10.66
N GLN A 401 26.11 -9.32 -11.17
CA GLN A 401 26.89 -8.33 -11.93
C GLN A 401 26.74 -8.50 -13.46
N ASN A 402 26.04 -9.52 -13.91
CA ASN A 402 25.73 -9.75 -15.31
C ASN A 402 24.47 -8.97 -15.73
N ILE A 403 24.68 -7.85 -16.40
CA ILE A 403 23.58 -6.96 -16.80
C ILE A 403 22.59 -7.61 -17.76
N SER A 404 23.06 -8.53 -18.60
CA SER A 404 22.18 -9.27 -19.54
C SER A 404 21.23 -10.23 -18.79
N ARG A 405 21.73 -10.91 -17.76
CA ARG A 405 20.90 -11.76 -16.89
C ARG A 405 19.91 -10.94 -16.08
N LEU A 406 20.34 -9.80 -15.49
CA LEU A 406 19.44 -8.87 -14.79
C LEU A 406 18.30 -8.39 -15.68
N ASN A 407 18.60 -8.09 -16.95
CA ASN A 407 17.58 -7.64 -17.91
C ASN A 407 16.67 -8.79 -18.35
N LYS A 408 17.23 -10.00 -18.55
CA LYS A 408 16.44 -11.21 -18.87
C LYS A 408 15.46 -11.50 -17.73
N ALA A 409 15.95 -11.56 -16.49
CA ALA A 409 15.10 -11.84 -15.33
C ALA A 409 14.00 -10.79 -15.13
N ALA A 410 14.33 -9.49 -15.22
CA ALA A 410 13.34 -8.42 -15.08
C ALA A 410 12.21 -8.51 -16.13
N ARG A 411 12.53 -8.92 -17.36
CA ARG A 411 11.57 -9.09 -18.43
C ARG A 411 10.72 -10.35 -18.27
N ASP A 412 11.36 -11.48 -17.92
CA ASP A 412 10.71 -12.77 -17.92
C ASP A 412 9.86 -13.01 -16.66
N MET A 413 10.25 -12.42 -15.51
CA MET A 413 9.47 -12.43 -14.25
C MET A 413 8.14 -11.68 -14.34
N GLN A 414 8.05 -10.64 -15.17
CA GLN A 414 6.83 -9.82 -15.37
C GLN A 414 6.19 -9.29 -14.08
N THR A 415 6.98 -9.05 -13.05
CA THR A 415 6.50 -8.50 -11.77
C THR A 415 6.29 -6.99 -11.84
N SER A 416 5.37 -6.47 -11.04
CA SER A 416 5.13 -5.02 -10.90
C SER A 416 6.33 -4.28 -10.30
N ILE A 417 7.08 -4.96 -9.45
CA ILE A 417 8.32 -4.46 -8.84
C ILE A 417 9.44 -5.47 -9.14
N PHE A 418 10.54 -5.01 -9.71
CA PHE A 418 11.75 -5.80 -9.88
C PHE A 418 12.96 -5.01 -9.39
N VAL A 419 13.61 -5.52 -8.33
CA VAL A 419 14.77 -4.84 -7.72
C VAL A 419 16.06 -5.53 -8.15
N LYS A 420 17.01 -4.76 -8.65
CA LYS A 420 18.35 -5.21 -9.04
C LYS A 420 19.36 -4.80 -7.99
N ASN A 421 20.09 -5.77 -7.39
CA ASN A 421 21.18 -5.55 -6.46
C ASN A 421 20.81 -4.68 -5.24
N GLY A 422 19.65 -4.93 -4.65
CA GLY A 422 19.17 -4.24 -3.47
C GLY A 422 18.09 -5.03 -2.75
N PRO A 423 17.74 -4.64 -1.51
CA PRO A 423 16.66 -5.25 -0.76
C PRO A 423 15.30 -4.91 -1.37
N SER A 424 14.32 -5.80 -1.21
CA SER A 424 12.98 -5.65 -1.79
C SER A 424 12.30 -4.33 -1.48
N PHE A 425 12.49 -3.78 -0.29
CA PHE A 425 11.88 -2.50 0.11
C PHE A 425 12.39 -1.29 -0.70
N ALA A 426 13.52 -1.41 -1.42
CA ALA A 426 13.95 -0.39 -2.38
C ALA A 426 12.91 -0.16 -3.49
N GLY A 427 12.12 -1.19 -3.81
CA GLY A 427 10.99 -1.12 -4.73
C GLY A 427 9.80 -0.28 -4.22
N LEU A 428 9.75 0.04 -2.92
CA LEU A 428 8.83 1.02 -2.34
C LEU A 428 9.45 2.41 -2.17
N GLY A 429 10.65 2.63 -2.68
CA GLY A 429 11.37 3.89 -2.52
C GLY A 429 12.11 4.05 -1.17
N PHE A 430 12.11 3.05 -0.28
CA PHE A 430 12.92 3.07 0.93
C PHE A 430 14.35 2.65 0.61
N ARG A 431 15.32 3.53 0.83
CA ARG A 431 16.71 3.40 0.31
C ARG A 431 16.76 3.14 -1.21
N GLY A 432 15.76 3.62 -1.92
CA GLY A 432 15.62 3.54 -3.38
C GLY A 432 14.95 4.80 -3.91
N GLU A 433 14.93 4.94 -5.23
CA GLU A 433 14.29 6.07 -5.90
C GLU A 433 12.80 5.82 -6.14
N GLY A 434 12.05 6.89 -6.41
CA GLY A 434 10.64 6.84 -6.77
C GLY A 434 9.67 7.03 -5.62
N SER A 435 8.39 6.90 -5.96
CA SER A 435 7.26 7.06 -5.04
C SER A 435 6.96 5.78 -4.27
N THR A 436 6.20 5.92 -3.19
CA THR A 436 5.71 4.79 -2.40
C THR A 436 4.21 4.57 -2.55
N THR A 437 3.80 3.34 -2.30
CA THR A 437 2.42 2.93 -2.06
C THR A 437 2.38 1.67 -1.21
N PHE A 438 1.31 1.49 -0.42
CA PHE A 438 1.02 0.24 0.28
C PHE A 438 -0.21 -0.48 -0.32
N THR A 439 -0.60 -0.08 -1.55
CA THR A 439 -1.61 -0.75 -2.37
C THR A 439 -0.98 -1.09 -3.72
N ILE A 440 -0.39 -2.29 -3.83
CA ILE A 440 0.26 -2.78 -5.04
C ILE A 440 -0.73 -3.68 -5.77
N ALA A 441 -1.39 -3.10 -6.77
CA ALA A 441 -2.56 -3.68 -7.41
C ALA A 441 -2.19 -4.59 -8.59
N THR A 442 -1.61 -5.76 -8.28
CA THR A 442 -1.18 -6.74 -9.28
C THR A 442 -2.32 -7.53 -9.91
N PRO A 443 -3.34 -8.01 -9.16
CA PRO A 443 -4.47 -8.73 -9.75
C PRO A 443 -5.27 -7.93 -10.78
N THR A 444 -5.27 -6.59 -10.69
CA THR A 444 -6.00 -5.70 -11.61
C THR A 444 -5.10 -4.93 -12.56
N GLY A 445 -3.78 -5.06 -12.40
CA GLY A 445 -2.78 -4.58 -13.35
C GLY A 445 -2.32 -3.13 -13.19
N GLU A 446 -2.82 -2.38 -12.19
CA GLU A 446 -2.33 -1.03 -11.91
C GLU A 446 -0.91 -1.01 -11.32
N GLY A 447 -0.45 -2.12 -10.72
CA GLY A 447 0.85 -2.20 -10.06
C GLY A 447 0.95 -1.25 -8.87
N THR A 448 2.02 -0.45 -8.78
CA THR A 448 2.21 0.55 -7.74
C THR A 448 1.25 1.72 -7.91
N THR A 449 0.19 1.76 -7.11
CA THR A 449 -0.87 2.77 -7.24
C THR A 449 -0.44 4.16 -6.77
N THR A 450 -0.92 5.18 -7.47
CA THR A 450 -0.71 6.60 -7.15
C THR A 450 -2.00 7.39 -7.40
N ALA A 451 -2.01 8.70 -7.17
CA ALA A 451 -3.21 9.54 -7.29
C ALA A 451 -3.93 9.39 -8.65
N ARG A 452 -3.19 9.22 -9.76
CA ARG A 452 -3.78 9.05 -11.10
C ARG A 452 -4.66 7.81 -11.25
N HIS A 453 -4.36 6.73 -10.51
CA HIS A 453 -5.13 5.50 -10.56
C HIS A 453 -6.50 5.64 -9.87
N PHE A 454 -6.64 6.61 -8.97
CA PHE A 454 -7.87 6.95 -8.28
C PHE A 454 -8.71 8.00 -9.03
N ALA A 455 -8.41 8.25 -10.31
CA ALA A 455 -9.08 9.21 -11.16
C ALA A 455 -9.48 8.60 -12.50
N ARG A 456 -10.50 9.19 -13.12
CA ARG A 456 -10.95 8.85 -14.48
C ARG A 456 -10.22 9.72 -15.47
N ARG A 457 -9.56 9.13 -16.46
CA ARG A 457 -9.01 9.86 -17.60
C ARG A 457 -10.15 10.32 -18.50
N ARG A 458 -10.34 11.62 -18.61
CA ARG A 458 -11.38 12.24 -19.45
C ARG A 458 -10.73 12.94 -20.65
N ARG A 459 -11.48 12.95 -21.76
CA ARG A 459 -11.06 13.57 -23.00
C ARG A 459 -11.96 14.75 -23.31
N CYS A 460 -11.35 15.93 -23.56
CA CYS A 460 -12.03 17.12 -24.04
C CYS A 460 -11.41 17.53 -25.38
N VAL A 461 -12.24 17.76 -26.39
CA VAL A 461 -11.79 18.06 -27.76
C VAL A 461 -12.30 19.42 -28.19
N LEU A 462 -11.40 20.26 -28.71
CA LEU A 462 -11.71 21.46 -29.45
C LEU A 462 -11.37 21.21 -30.92
N THR A 463 -12.35 21.31 -31.80
CA THR A 463 -12.19 21.18 -33.26
C THR A 463 -12.02 22.56 -33.90
N ASP A 464 -11.36 22.61 -35.03
CA ASP A 464 -11.15 23.79 -35.87
C ASP A 464 -10.53 24.99 -35.14
N GLY A 465 -9.28 25.23 -35.35
CA GLY A 465 -8.54 26.32 -34.73
C GLY A 465 -7.72 25.87 -33.51
N PHE A 466 -7.23 26.83 -32.75
CA PHE A 466 -6.30 26.66 -31.65
C PHE A 466 -4.92 26.07 -32.03
N SER A 467 -4.54 26.21 -33.29
CA SER A 467 -3.17 25.97 -33.75
C SER A 467 -2.44 27.30 -33.90
N ILE A 468 -1.20 27.35 -33.42
CA ILE A 468 -0.30 28.51 -33.54
C ILE A 468 0.84 28.26 -34.52
N ARG A 469 0.75 27.20 -35.32
CA ARG A 469 1.71 26.82 -36.37
C ARG A 469 1.25 27.39 -37.71
#